data_89f46a6e388b6d1de26f58d59675b54a
#
_entry.id   89f46a6e388b6d1de26f58d59675b54a
#
_cell.length_a   1.000
_cell.length_b   1.000
_cell.length_c   1.000
_cell.angle_alpha   90.00
_cell.angle_beta   90.00
_cell.angle_gamma   90.00
#
_symmetry.space_group_name_H-M   'P 1'
#
loop_
_entity.id
_entity.type
_entity.pdbx_description
1 polymer ?
#
loop_
_entity_poly.entity_id
_entity_poly.type
_entity_poly.pdbx_seq_one_letter_code
_entity_poly.pdbx_strand_id
1 'polypeptide(L)'
;MPSLKTLQWLAPAALALHLLLAAPPVLAHAQPEGSLPAHGSTVSGSPNRIAVWFDHPMRLTLFEVSGPRGVVPLSQGPGRDALTRFEASPATPLGPGKYTVRWRGLAADGHVMADEIYFTVR
;
A
#
# COMPACT_ATOMS: atom_id res chain seq x y z
N MET A 1 -58.91 -32.83 44.12
CA MET A 1 -58.57 -31.42 43.88
C MET A 1 -57.48 -31.33 42.88
N PRO A 2 -57.77 -30.88 41.70
CA PRO A 2 -56.72 -30.73 40.74
C PRO A 2 -55.76 -29.61 41.13
N SER A 3 -54.53 -29.93 41.29
CA SER A 3 -53.50 -28.90 41.47
C SER A 3 -53.22 -28.27 40.11
N LEU A 4 -53.46 -26.98 40.06
CA LEU A 4 -53.04 -26.20 38.93
C LEU A 4 -51.55 -26.13 38.90
N LYS A 5 -50.95 -26.91 38.03
CA LYS A 5 -49.58 -26.75 37.71
C LYS A 5 -49.44 -25.54 36.82
N THR A 6 -49.04 -24.47 37.41
CA THR A 6 -48.60 -23.31 36.61
C THR A 6 -47.38 -23.70 35.83
N LEU A 7 -47.60 -23.93 34.58
CA LEU A 7 -46.50 -24.15 33.67
C LEU A 7 -45.79 -22.81 33.47
N GLN A 8 -44.68 -22.66 34.17
CA GLN A 8 -43.84 -21.50 33.94
C GLN A 8 -43.05 -21.77 32.68
N TRP A 9 -43.50 -21.14 31.67
CA TRP A 9 -42.69 -21.06 30.46
C TRP A 9 -41.56 -20.09 30.71
N LEU A 10 -40.42 -20.66 31.08
CA LEU A 10 -39.19 -19.93 30.97
C LEU A 10 -38.91 -19.81 29.48
N ALA A 11 -39.30 -18.71 28.95
CA ALA A 11 -38.81 -18.36 27.64
C ALA A 11 -37.29 -18.32 27.72
N PRO A 12 -36.57 -19.09 26.95
CA PRO A 12 -35.16 -18.89 26.87
C PRO A 12 -34.98 -17.46 26.35
N ALA A 13 -34.45 -16.63 27.21
CA ALA A 13 -33.92 -15.39 26.71
C ALA A 13 -32.89 -15.80 25.66
N ALA A 14 -33.29 -15.69 24.42
CA ALA A 14 -32.36 -15.78 23.33
C ALA A 14 -31.39 -14.65 23.55
N LEU A 15 -30.29 -14.95 24.21
CA LEU A 15 -29.13 -14.09 24.23
C LEU A 15 -28.68 -14.04 22.80
N ALA A 16 -29.21 -13.12 22.05
CA ALA A 16 -28.66 -12.77 20.77
C ALA A 16 -27.27 -12.21 21.06
N LEU A 17 -26.32 -13.13 21.11
CA LEU A 17 -24.92 -12.79 21.11
C LEU A 17 -24.69 -12.13 19.76
N HIS A 18 -24.91 -10.85 19.71
CA HIS A 18 -24.43 -10.05 18.63
C HIS A 18 -22.91 -10.09 18.74
N LEU A 19 -22.35 -11.09 18.10
CA LEU A 19 -20.93 -11.07 17.79
C LEU A 19 -20.76 -9.83 16.92
N LEU A 20 -20.41 -8.72 17.55
CA LEU A 20 -19.79 -7.64 16.83
C LEU A 20 -18.50 -8.22 16.30
N LEU A 21 -18.57 -8.72 15.07
CA LEU A 21 -17.41 -8.88 14.25
C LEU A 21 -16.85 -7.49 14.06
N ALA A 22 -16.00 -7.07 15.00
CA ALA A 22 -15.12 -5.97 14.74
C ALA A 22 -14.32 -6.39 13.52
N ALA A 23 -14.66 -5.81 12.38
CA ALA A 23 -13.82 -5.93 11.21
C ALA A 23 -12.41 -5.55 11.66
N PRO A 24 -11.38 -6.39 11.40
CA PRO A 24 -10.02 -5.98 11.70
C PRO A 24 -9.82 -4.61 11.09
N PRO A 25 -9.15 -3.68 11.77
CA PRO A 25 -8.84 -2.40 11.17
C PRO A 25 -8.17 -2.73 9.84
N VAL A 26 -8.83 -2.38 8.76
CA VAL A 26 -8.19 -2.37 7.46
C VAL A 26 -7.08 -1.37 7.65
N LEU A 27 -5.87 -1.88 7.87
CA LEU A 27 -4.69 -1.07 7.65
C LEU A 27 -4.84 -0.60 6.22
N ALA A 28 -5.30 0.63 6.07
CA ALA A 28 -5.27 1.30 4.81
C ALA A 28 -3.79 1.44 4.46
N HIS A 29 -3.24 0.37 3.88
CA HIS A 29 -2.06 0.53 3.09
C HIS A 29 -2.47 1.54 2.04
N ALA A 30 -1.99 2.79 2.13
CA ALA A 30 -2.04 3.65 1.00
C ALA A 30 -1.19 2.96 -0.05
N GLN A 31 -1.87 2.16 -0.80
CA GLN A 31 -1.29 1.67 -2.02
C GLN A 31 -1.12 2.90 -2.90
N PRO A 32 0.02 3.06 -3.58
CA PRO A 32 0.07 4.06 -4.62
C PRO A 32 -1.11 3.77 -5.55
N GLU A 33 -1.79 4.79 -5.96
CA GLU A 33 -2.87 4.66 -6.94
C GLU A 33 -2.35 4.06 -8.23
N GLY A 34 -1.08 4.30 -8.53
CA GLY A 34 -0.39 3.67 -9.64
C GLY A 34 1.11 3.91 -9.63
N SER A 35 1.78 3.26 -10.56
CA SER A 35 3.21 3.39 -10.77
C SER A 35 3.58 3.25 -12.25
N LEU A 36 4.75 3.76 -12.58
CA LEU A 36 5.39 3.59 -13.88
C LEU A 36 6.83 3.11 -13.65
N PRO A 37 7.27 1.98 -14.17
CA PRO A 37 6.44 0.91 -14.74
C PRO A 37 5.37 0.40 -13.79
N ALA A 38 4.29 -0.16 -14.32
CA ALA A 38 3.22 -0.72 -13.49
C ALA A 38 3.74 -1.85 -12.62
N HIS A 39 3.23 -1.93 -11.39
CA HIS A 39 3.59 -3.00 -10.45
C HIS A 39 3.40 -4.39 -11.08
N GLY A 40 4.42 -5.23 -10.99
CA GLY A 40 4.43 -6.58 -11.55
C GLY A 40 4.61 -6.66 -13.06
N SER A 41 4.80 -5.54 -13.76
CA SER A 41 4.95 -5.53 -15.21
C SER A 41 6.34 -5.93 -15.66
N THR A 42 6.43 -6.35 -16.92
CA THR A 42 7.68 -6.55 -17.63
C THR A 42 7.74 -5.53 -18.78
N VAL A 43 8.84 -4.80 -18.85
CA VAL A 43 9.06 -3.80 -19.89
C VAL A 43 10.25 -4.20 -20.77
N SER A 44 10.17 -3.85 -22.05
CA SER A 44 11.26 -4.06 -23.00
C SER A 44 12.18 -2.85 -22.99
N GLY A 45 13.43 -3.06 -22.59
CA GLY A 45 14.43 -2.00 -22.48
C GLY A 45 14.28 -1.16 -21.22
N SER A 46 15.24 -0.28 -21.00
CA SER A 46 15.28 0.57 -19.82
C SER A 46 14.17 1.61 -19.84
N PRO A 47 13.35 1.70 -18.78
CA PRO A 47 12.39 2.79 -18.67
C PRO A 47 13.12 4.13 -18.49
N ASN A 48 12.64 5.17 -19.15
CA ASN A 48 13.21 6.52 -19.02
C ASN A 48 12.81 7.19 -17.70
N ARG A 49 11.68 6.78 -17.13
CA ARG A 49 11.15 7.35 -15.90
C ARG A 49 10.58 6.25 -15.02
N ILE A 50 10.73 6.43 -13.73
CA ILE A 50 10.13 5.62 -12.69
C ILE A 50 9.29 6.56 -11.85
N ALA A 51 8.01 6.25 -11.68
CA ALA A 51 7.07 7.13 -11.01
C ALA A 51 6.12 6.37 -10.11
N VAL A 52 5.64 7.07 -9.09
CA VAL A 52 4.51 6.65 -8.25
C VAL A 52 3.55 7.82 -8.11
N TRP A 53 2.26 7.53 -8.01
CA TRP A 53 1.26 8.57 -7.74
C TRP A 53 0.23 8.07 -6.74
N PHE A 54 -0.36 9.01 -6.04
CA PHE A 54 -1.24 8.81 -4.91
C PHE A 54 -2.55 9.54 -5.13
N ASP A 55 -3.61 9.08 -4.50
CA ASP A 55 -4.91 9.73 -4.51
C ASP A 55 -4.93 11.04 -3.70
N HIS A 56 -4.00 11.19 -2.76
CA HIS A 56 -3.83 12.37 -1.92
C HIS A 56 -2.38 12.80 -1.89
N PRO A 57 -2.09 14.09 -1.64
CA PRO A 57 -0.71 14.55 -1.54
C PRO A 57 0.06 13.79 -0.45
N MET A 58 1.26 13.38 -0.79
CA MET A 58 2.16 12.63 0.06
C MET A 58 3.52 13.32 0.07
N ARG A 59 4.07 13.54 1.25
CA ARG A 59 5.46 13.99 1.36
C ARG A 59 6.37 12.77 1.43
N LEU A 60 7.01 12.44 0.33
CA LEU A 60 7.94 11.33 0.30
C LEU A 60 9.20 11.65 1.11
N THR A 61 9.62 10.69 1.90
CA THR A 61 10.87 10.73 2.67
C THR A 61 11.90 9.73 2.15
N LEU A 62 11.45 8.75 1.38
CA LEU A 62 12.28 7.76 0.72
C LEU A 62 11.68 7.43 -0.64
N PHE A 63 12.54 7.39 -1.65
CA PHE A 63 12.24 6.79 -2.95
C PHE A 63 13.52 6.15 -3.46
N GLU A 64 13.57 4.84 -3.45
CA GLU A 64 14.76 4.07 -3.78
C GLU A 64 14.42 2.97 -4.78
N VAL A 65 15.23 2.87 -5.79
CA VAL A 65 15.17 1.77 -6.75
C VAL A 65 16.37 0.88 -6.56
N SER A 66 16.16 -0.42 -6.46
CA SER A 66 17.21 -1.42 -6.38
C SER A 66 16.99 -2.50 -7.44
N GLY A 67 18.07 -3.07 -7.90
CA GLY A 67 18.07 -4.10 -8.94
C GLY A 67 19.19 -5.11 -8.76
N PRO A 68 19.51 -5.89 -9.81
CA PRO A 68 20.53 -6.94 -9.73
C PRO A 68 21.90 -6.46 -9.29
N ARG A 69 22.22 -5.20 -9.49
CA ARG A 69 23.51 -4.60 -9.13
C ARG A 69 23.46 -3.73 -7.88
N GLY A 70 22.35 -3.75 -7.14
CA GLY A 70 22.15 -2.94 -5.95
C GLY A 70 21.32 -1.69 -6.21
N VAL A 71 21.53 -0.65 -5.41
CA VAL A 71 20.80 0.60 -5.50
C VAL A 71 21.09 1.32 -6.81
N VAL A 72 20.04 1.73 -7.50
CA VAL A 72 20.11 2.45 -8.76
C VAL A 72 20.19 3.95 -8.49
N PRO A 73 21.25 4.65 -8.94
CA PRO A 73 21.28 6.10 -8.87
C PRO A 73 20.16 6.73 -9.70
N LEU A 74 19.47 7.71 -9.12
CA LEU A 74 18.35 8.41 -9.75
C LEU A 74 18.69 9.88 -9.97
N SER A 75 17.99 10.50 -10.93
CA SER A 75 18.18 11.92 -11.29
C SER A 75 17.83 12.87 -10.16
N GLN A 76 16.92 12.46 -9.27
CA GLN A 76 16.50 13.24 -8.12
C GLN A 76 15.95 12.35 -7.00
N GLY A 77 16.04 12.84 -5.79
CA GLY A 77 15.40 12.27 -4.62
C GLY A 77 14.13 13.03 -4.23
N PRO A 78 13.41 12.56 -3.20
CA PRO A 78 12.26 13.26 -2.67
C PRO A 78 12.63 14.66 -2.18
N GLY A 79 11.77 15.64 -2.50
CA GLY A 79 11.85 16.97 -1.96
C GLY A 79 11.12 17.13 -0.62
N ARG A 80 10.82 18.37 -0.26
CA ARG A 80 10.12 18.69 1.01
C ARG A 80 8.61 18.83 0.84
N ASP A 81 8.14 18.96 -0.39
CA ASP A 81 6.74 19.24 -0.68
C ASP A 81 5.92 17.96 -0.71
N ALA A 82 4.64 18.08 -0.32
CA ALA A 82 3.67 17.04 -0.53
C ALA A 82 3.23 17.05 -2.00
N LEU A 83 3.29 15.88 -2.65
CA LEU A 83 2.99 15.72 -4.06
C LEU A 83 2.05 14.54 -4.25
N THR A 84 1.21 14.62 -5.26
CA THR A 84 0.40 13.46 -5.69
C THR A 84 1.17 12.56 -6.64
N ARG A 85 2.27 13.03 -7.20
CA ARG A 85 3.10 12.26 -8.11
C ARG A 85 4.58 12.59 -7.88
N PHE A 86 5.37 11.56 -7.79
CA PHE A 86 6.83 11.67 -7.80
C PHE A 86 7.41 10.84 -8.93
N GLU A 87 8.37 11.37 -9.64
CA GLU A 87 9.09 10.63 -10.67
C GLU A 87 10.58 10.99 -10.67
N ALA A 88 11.38 10.02 -11.07
CA ALA A 88 12.81 10.16 -11.25
C ALA A 88 13.27 9.30 -12.42
N SER A 89 14.37 9.68 -13.03
CA SER A 89 14.98 8.90 -14.11
C SER A 89 16.17 8.14 -13.58
N PRO A 90 16.42 6.89 -14.02
CA PRO A 90 17.68 6.23 -13.77
C PRO A 90 18.82 7.08 -14.34
N ALA A 91 19.90 7.23 -13.57
CA ALA A 91 21.07 7.99 -14.02
C ALA A 91 21.77 7.32 -15.21
N THR A 92 21.66 6.00 -15.29
CA THR A 92 22.12 5.17 -16.41
C THR A 92 21.05 4.19 -16.83
N PRO A 93 21.02 3.73 -18.08
CA PRO A 93 20.05 2.73 -18.51
C PRO A 93 20.07 1.48 -17.64
N LEU A 94 18.90 0.96 -17.33
CA LEU A 94 18.73 -0.26 -16.56
C LEU A 94 18.95 -1.49 -17.47
N GLY A 95 19.80 -2.40 -17.02
CA GLY A 95 19.96 -3.70 -17.66
C GLY A 95 18.79 -4.64 -17.35
N PRO A 96 18.76 -5.82 -18.01
CA PRO A 96 17.75 -6.83 -17.75
C PRO A 96 17.78 -7.30 -16.30
N GLY A 97 16.60 -7.53 -15.73
CA GLY A 97 16.48 -8.06 -14.39
C GLY A 97 15.25 -7.51 -13.66
N LYS A 98 15.09 -7.94 -12.43
CA LYS A 98 14.03 -7.50 -11.55
C LYS A 98 14.46 -6.29 -10.73
N TYR A 99 13.60 -5.28 -10.68
CA TYR A 99 13.81 -4.04 -9.94
C TYR A 99 12.72 -3.86 -8.90
N THR A 100 13.10 -3.32 -7.76
CA THR A 100 12.17 -3.00 -6.66
C THR A 100 12.25 -1.51 -6.39
N VAL A 101 11.10 -0.87 -6.33
CA VAL A 101 10.94 0.52 -5.94
C VAL A 101 10.39 0.55 -4.53
N ARG A 102 11.14 1.11 -3.59
CA ARG A 102 10.71 1.29 -2.20
C ARG A 102 10.42 2.75 -1.97
N TRP A 103 9.27 3.04 -1.43
CA TRP A 103 8.94 4.40 -1.05
C TRP A 103 8.41 4.46 0.38
N ARG A 104 8.59 5.61 0.99
CA ARG A 104 8.04 5.96 2.29
C ARG A 104 7.61 7.40 2.25
N GLY A 105 6.52 7.73 2.90
CA GLY A 105 6.01 9.08 2.93
C GLY A 105 5.15 9.37 4.14
N LEU A 106 4.83 10.65 4.29
CA LEU A 106 3.90 11.15 5.29
C LEU A 106 2.65 11.63 4.59
N ALA A 107 1.52 11.05 4.95
CA ALA A 107 0.22 11.55 4.53
C ALA A 107 -0.10 12.86 5.28
N ALA A 108 -1.10 13.61 4.78
CA ALA A 108 -1.49 14.90 5.36
C ALA A 108 -1.93 14.79 6.83
N ASP A 109 -2.45 13.64 7.25
CA ASP A 109 -2.87 13.35 8.63
C ASP A 109 -1.70 12.92 9.55
N GLY A 110 -0.47 12.89 9.04
CA GLY A 110 0.73 12.51 9.79
C GLY A 110 1.03 11.02 9.82
N HIS A 111 0.20 10.17 9.22
CA HIS A 111 0.51 8.75 9.14
C HIS A 111 1.69 8.49 8.21
N VAL A 112 2.59 7.62 8.67
CA VAL A 112 3.69 7.11 7.84
C VAL A 112 3.15 5.99 6.99
N MET A 113 3.43 6.06 5.69
CA MET A 113 3.02 5.08 4.70
C MET A 113 4.25 4.62 3.94
N ALA A 114 4.30 3.33 3.64
CA ALA A 114 5.41 2.74 2.91
C ALA A 114 4.93 1.54 2.11
N ASP A 115 5.52 1.32 0.95
CA ASP A 115 5.25 0.13 0.15
C ASP A 115 6.42 -0.15 -0.80
N GLU A 116 6.34 -1.28 -1.47
CA GLU A 116 7.26 -1.72 -2.50
C GLU A 116 6.51 -2.03 -3.78
N ILE A 117 7.10 -1.61 -4.89
CA ILE A 117 6.64 -1.92 -6.25
C ILE A 117 7.78 -2.63 -6.95
N TYR A 118 7.48 -3.60 -7.77
CA TYR A 118 8.51 -4.24 -8.58
C TYR A 118 8.09 -4.35 -10.04
N PHE A 119 9.09 -4.32 -10.90
CA PHE A 119 8.98 -4.53 -12.33
C PHE A 119 10.19 -5.29 -12.85
N THR A 120 10.07 -5.84 -14.03
CA THR A 120 11.15 -6.55 -14.70
C THR A 120 11.51 -5.84 -16.00
N VAL A 121 12.80 -5.70 -16.24
CA VAL A 121 13.36 -5.24 -17.52
C VAL A 121 13.84 -6.45 -18.29
N ARG A 122 13.44 -6.52 -19.54
CA ARG A 122 13.77 -7.59 -20.46
C ARG A 122 14.65 -7.10 -21.58
#